data_11ee1e581dd08480d3edfd345eec3a6a
#
_entry.id   11ee1e581dd08480d3edfd345eec3a6a
#
_cell.length_a   1.000
_cell.length_b   1.000
_cell.length_c   1.000
_cell.angle_alpha   90.00
_cell.angle_beta   90.00
_cell.angle_gamma   90.00
#
_symmetry.space_group_name_H-M   'P 1'
#
loop_
_entity.id
_entity.type
_entity.pdbx_description
1 polymer ?
#
loop_
_entity_poly.entity_id
_entity_poly.type
_entity_poly.pdbx_seq_one_letter_code
_entity_poly.pdbx_strand_id
1 'polypeptide(L)'
;MINLQEQISLFKIIGSQLKNKVECIAIGGSAMMFYGAKNATKDVDMVFSKKEDLEDVKNILYKSGFDERNNIKGIFREDETAGKPTMMDGKDTRFDLFLNEVIGFQIHKDTIERIKEVHDFGNFTVKTASPEDILMMKACTERERDRDDAAELVRKFNIDWNAVINESSKQTKIGIAAFPVLLYDFLTELRENFNVDIPKNITKELLLIAEKRLEELKKQDKLIKVTKYK
;
A
#
# COMPACT_ATOMS: atom_id res chain seq x y z
N MET A 1 9.92 -14.76 9.06
CA MET A 1 8.49 -14.58 8.68
C MET A 1 7.65 -14.79 9.91
N ILE A 2 6.61 -14.00 10.06
CA ILE A 2 5.65 -14.07 11.18
C ILE A 2 4.27 -14.44 10.67
N ASN A 3 3.51 -15.17 11.49
CA ASN A 3 2.11 -15.49 11.28
C ASN A 3 1.19 -14.45 11.96
N LEU A 4 -0.13 -14.59 11.80
CA LEU A 4 -1.11 -13.67 12.37
C LEU A 4 -1.02 -13.54 13.90
N GLN A 5 -0.79 -14.64 14.63
CA GLN A 5 -0.74 -14.60 16.10
C GLN A 5 0.51 -13.87 16.60
N GLU A 6 1.63 -14.05 15.91
CA GLU A 6 2.87 -13.31 16.18
C GLU A 6 2.69 -11.82 15.88
N GLN A 7 2.04 -11.47 14.75
CA GLN A 7 1.69 -10.08 14.43
C GLN A 7 0.79 -9.44 15.50
N ILE A 8 -0.26 -10.14 15.91
CA ILE A 8 -1.15 -9.69 16.98
C ILE A 8 -0.38 -9.48 18.30
N SER A 9 0.55 -10.37 18.62
CA SER A 9 1.38 -10.25 19.84
C SER A 9 2.26 -9.01 19.80
N LEU A 10 2.87 -8.69 18.64
CA LEU A 10 3.63 -7.45 18.44
C LEU A 10 2.73 -6.21 18.59
N PHE A 11 1.53 -6.21 18.02
CA PHE A 11 0.59 -5.09 18.15
C PHE A 11 0.12 -4.87 19.59
N LYS A 12 -0.08 -5.95 20.36
CA LYS A 12 -0.37 -5.85 21.80
C LYS A 12 0.79 -5.24 22.58
N ILE A 13 2.03 -5.60 22.26
CA ILE A 13 3.22 -5.00 22.87
C ILE A 13 3.28 -3.50 22.57
N ILE A 14 3.08 -3.10 21.31
CA ILE A 14 3.04 -1.69 20.91
C ILE A 14 1.93 -0.97 21.69
N GLY A 15 0.70 -1.50 21.68
CA GLY A 15 -0.45 -0.86 22.31
C GLY A 15 -0.31 -0.72 23.83
N SER A 16 0.36 -1.66 24.49
CA SER A 16 0.61 -1.58 25.94
C SER A 16 1.64 -0.52 26.34
N GLN A 17 2.51 -0.11 25.43
CA GLN A 17 3.57 0.88 25.67
C GLN A 17 3.20 2.30 25.19
N LEU A 18 2.20 2.43 24.34
CA LEU A 18 1.69 3.72 23.89
C LEU A 18 1.01 4.46 25.02
N LYS A 19 1.34 5.75 25.19
CA LYS A 19 0.72 6.64 26.20
C LYS A 19 -0.64 7.16 25.76
N ASN A 20 -0.77 7.43 24.46
CA ASN A 20 -1.98 7.95 23.82
C ASN A 20 -2.51 6.96 22.79
N LYS A 21 -3.77 7.13 22.39
CA LYS A 21 -4.34 6.35 21.29
C LYS A 21 -3.65 6.70 19.98
N VAL A 22 -3.19 5.69 19.28
CA VAL A 22 -2.58 5.75 17.96
C VAL A 22 -3.36 4.86 17.01
N GLU A 23 -3.61 5.35 15.81
CA GLU A 23 -4.28 4.61 14.75
C GLU A 23 -3.36 4.44 13.54
N CYS A 24 -3.39 3.26 12.93
CA CYS A 24 -2.74 3.00 11.65
C CYS A 24 -3.62 2.14 10.75
N ILE A 25 -3.22 2.04 9.48
CA ILE A 25 -3.82 1.13 8.50
C ILE A 25 -2.80 0.04 8.18
N ALA A 26 -3.13 -1.21 8.47
CA ALA A 26 -2.38 -2.35 7.98
C ALA A 26 -2.65 -2.52 6.49
N ILE A 27 -1.58 -2.75 5.71
CA ILE A 27 -1.62 -2.94 4.26
C ILE A 27 -0.85 -4.21 3.87
N GLY A 28 -0.77 -4.50 2.58
CA GLY A 28 0.07 -5.58 2.04
C GLY A 28 -0.19 -6.93 2.70
N GLY A 29 0.88 -7.66 3.00
CA GLY A 29 0.82 -8.98 3.63
C GLY A 29 0.22 -8.97 5.03
N SER A 30 0.44 -7.89 5.79
CA SER A 30 -0.13 -7.69 7.13
C SER A 30 -1.64 -7.64 7.12
N ALA A 31 -2.24 -6.89 6.19
CA ALA A 31 -3.68 -6.82 6.02
C ALA A 31 -4.25 -8.17 5.53
N MET A 32 -3.58 -8.81 4.57
CA MET A 32 -4.01 -10.10 4.02
C MET A 32 -4.08 -11.21 5.08
N MET A 33 -3.22 -11.16 6.11
CA MET A 33 -3.29 -12.12 7.21
C MET A 33 -4.55 -11.95 8.05
N PHE A 34 -5.01 -10.73 8.31
CA PHE A 34 -6.29 -10.50 9.00
C PHE A 34 -7.47 -11.09 8.21
N TYR A 35 -7.48 -10.94 6.92
CA TYR A 35 -8.48 -11.55 6.02
C TYR A 35 -8.30 -13.07 5.83
N GLY A 36 -7.28 -13.68 6.42
CA GLY A 36 -6.95 -15.09 6.18
C GLY A 36 -6.58 -15.41 4.73
N ALA A 37 -6.19 -14.41 3.95
CA ALA A 37 -5.74 -14.54 2.57
C ALA A 37 -4.22 -14.80 2.47
N LYS A 38 -3.52 -14.79 3.61
CA LYS A 38 -2.10 -15.08 3.70
C LYS A 38 -1.78 -15.70 5.05
N ASN A 39 -0.92 -16.74 5.07
CA ASN A 39 -0.58 -17.44 6.30
C ASN A 39 0.55 -16.76 7.08
N ALA A 40 1.50 -16.15 6.38
CA ALA A 40 2.65 -15.48 6.98
C ALA A 40 3.21 -14.37 6.10
N THR A 41 3.85 -13.38 6.71
CA THR A 41 4.55 -12.30 6.01
C THR A 41 5.97 -12.12 6.53
N LYS A 42 6.85 -11.53 5.72
CA LYS A 42 8.20 -11.11 6.15
C LYS A 42 8.16 -9.74 6.83
N ASP A 43 7.32 -8.87 6.32
CA ASP A 43 7.28 -7.46 6.65
C ASP A 43 5.89 -7.12 7.22
N VAL A 44 5.84 -6.28 8.25
CA VAL A 44 4.62 -5.69 8.79
C VAL A 44 4.48 -4.30 8.22
N ASP A 45 3.57 -4.16 7.25
CA ASP A 45 3.36 -2.92 6.51
C ASP A 45 2.24 -2.10 7.17
N MET A 46 2.52 -0.86 7.60
CA MET A 46 1.57 0.03 8.26
C MET A 46 1.64 1.45 7.73
N VAL A 47 0.48 2.08 7.53
CA VAL A 47 0.36 3.49 7.13
C VAL A 47 -0.21 4.32 8.25
N PHE A 48 0.45 5.42 8.56
CA PHE A 48 0.02 6.41 9.54
C PHE A 48 -0.46 7.67 8.83
N SER A 49 -1.46 8.34 9.40
CA SER A 49 -1.95 9.64 8.93
C SER A 49 -1.24 10.81 9.62
N LYS A 50 -0.59 10.58 10.76
CA LYS A 50 0.12 11.58 11.55
C LYS A 50 1.56 11.14 11.76
N LYS A 51 2.48 12.10 11.59
CA LYS A 51 3.91 11.86 11.80
C LYS A 51 4.21 11.52 13.27
N GLU A 52 3.51 12.16 14.19
CA GLU A 52 3.66 11.93 15.63
C GLU A 52 3.33 10.48 16.01
N ASP A 53 2.23 9.93 15.44
CA ASP A 53 1.81 8.55 15.68
C ASP A 53 2.86 7.56 15.16
N LEU A 54 3.42 7.83 13.98
CA LEU A 54 4.50 7.03 13.38
C LEU A 54 5.76 7.06 14.27
N GLU A 55 6.18 8.25 14.74
CA GLU A 55 7.37 8.38 15.59
C GLU A 55 7.16 7.72 16.96
N ASP A 56 5.96 7.78 17.55
CA ASP A 56 5.65 7.08 18.79
C ASP A 56 5.81 5.57 18.64
N VAL A 57 5.26 4.98 17.57
CA VAL A 57 5.41 3.54 17.29
C VAL A 57 6.86 3.19 16.99
N LYS A 58 7.57 3.99 16.21
CA LYS A 58 8.99 3.81 15.91
C LYS A 58 9.83 3.77 17.20
N ASN A 59 9.59 4.69 18.12
CA ASN A 59 10.29 4.72 19.41
C ASN A 59 10.04 3.47 20.27
N ILE A 60 8.83 2.90 20.20
CA ILE A 60 8.51 1.65 20.89
C ILE A 60 9.24 0.49 20.24
N LEU A 61 9.28 0.44 18.91
CA LEU A 61 10.02 -0.58 18.16
C LEU A 61 11.52 -0.54 18.51
N TYR A 62 12.14 0.64 18.61
CA TYR A 62 13.52 0.77 19.08
C TYR A 62 13.72 0.15 20.47
N LYS A 63 12.84 0.47 21.42
CA LYS A 63 12.91 -0.10 22.78
C LYS A 63 12.69 -1.60 22.79
N SER A 64 12.03 -2.14 21.76
CA SER A 64 11.75 -3.57 21.59
C SER A 64 12.84 -4.29 20.79
N GLY A 65 13.96 -3.63 20.47
CA GLY A 65 15.11 -4.23 19.80
C GLY A 65 15.03 -4.24 18.27
N PHE A 66 14.22 -3.34 17.68
CA PHE A 66 14.24 -3.07 16.26
C PHE A 66 15.15 -1.87 15.97
N ASP A 67 15.91 -1.93 14.89
CA ASP A 67 16.78 -0.84 14.45
C ASP A 67 16.30 -0.25 13.13
N GLU A 68 16.31 1.08 13.01
CA GLU A 68 16.04 1.72 11.74
C GLU A 68 17.11 1.35 10.72
N ARG A 69 16.67 0.75 9.59
CA ARG A 69 17.58 0.50 8.49
C ARG A 69 18.11 1.83 7.98
N ASN A 70 19.39 2.10 8.21
CA ASN A 70 20.09 3.25 7.66
C ASN A 70 20.24 3.07 6.13
N ASN A 71 19.13 3.23 5.44
CA ASN A 71 19.19 3.56 4.02
C ASN A 71 19.77 4.96 3.98
N ILE A 72 20.96 5.08 3.42
CA ILE A 72 21.68 6.23 2.95
C ILE A 72 20.78 7.49 2.70
N LYS A 73 19.98 7.88 3.71
CA LYS A 73 19.08 9.05 3.66
C LYS A 73 19.85 10.34 3.34
N GLY A 74 21.17 10.34 3.56
CA GLY A 74 22.04 11.47 3.22
C GLY A 74 22.47 11.56 1.77
N ILE A 75 22.17 10.57 0.92
CA ILE A 75 22.54 10.55 -0.51
C ILE A 75 21.33 10.82 -1.42
N PHE A 76 20.11 10.50 -0.96
CA PHE A 76 18.89 10.71 -1.75
C PHE A 76 18.26 12.07 -1.41
N ARG A 77 17.71 12.75 -2.42
CA ARG A 77 16.87 13.94 -2.23
C ARG A 77 15.57 13.56 -1.56
N GLU A 78 14.92 14.51 -0.86
CA GLU A 78 13.64 14.26 -0.18
C GLU A 78 12.53 13.75 -1.14
N ASP A 79 12.52 14.24 -2.38
CA ASP A 79 11.61 13.81 -3.45
C ASP A 79 11.83 12.35 -3.89
N GLU A 80 13.06 11.83 -3.79
CA GLU A 80 13.39 10.44 -4.10
C GLU A 80 12.96 9.46 -2.99
N THR A 81 12.61 9.97 -1.81
CA THR A 81 12.15 9.17 -0.67
C THR A 81 10.63 9.24 -0.44
N ALA A 82 9.92 10.05 -1.22
CA ALA A 82 8.47 10.17 -1.12
C ALA A 82 7.78 8.82 -1.31
N GLY A 83 6.82 8.51 -0.42
CA GLY A 83 6.09 7.24 -0.44
C GLY A 83 6.87 6.00 -0.03
N LYS A 84 8.16 6.13 0.33
CA LYS A 84 8.95 5.02 0.86
C LYS A 84 8.78 4.88 2.37
N PRO A 85 8.78 3.64 2.93
CA PRO A 85 8.62 3.44 4.35
C PRO A 85 9.87 3.77 5.14
N THR A 86 9.70 4.12 6.42
CA THR A 86 10.75 3.95 7.41
C THR A 86 10.80 2.47 7.78
N MET A 87 11.93 1.81 7.49
CA MET A 87 12.11 0.38 7.73
C MET A 87 12.74 0.17 9.10
N MET A 88 12.08 -0.63 9.94
CA MET A 88 12.56 -1.03 11.27
C MET A 88 12.87 -2.52 11.26
N ASP A 89 14.15 -2.88 11.18
CA ASP A 89 14.60 -4.27 11.14
C ASP A 89 14.66 -4.88 12.54
N GLY A 90 13.99 -6.00 12.73
CA GLY A 90 14.13 -6.88 13.89
C GLY A 90 14.76 -8.20 13.52
N LYS A 91 14.91 -9.10 14.50
CA LYS A 91 15.55 -10.42 14.32
C LYS A 91 14.79 -11.30 13.32
N ASP A 92 13.47 -11.39 13.45
CA ASP A 92 12.64 -12.34 12.70
C ASP A 92 11.67 -11.67 11.72
N THR A 93 11.45 -10.36 11.88
CA THR A 93 10.54 -9.57 11.04
C THR A 93 11.01 -8.13 10.92
N ARG A 94 10.41 -7.39 10.01
CA ARG A 94 10.63 -5.97 9.79
C ARG A 94 9.29 -5.24 9.83
N PHE A 95 9.30 -4.00 10.30
CA PHE A 95 8.18 -3.08 10.14
C PHE A 95 8.51 -2.06 9.04
N ASP A 96 7.58 -1.89 8.11
CA ASP A 96 7.62 -0.88 7.06
C ASP A 96 6.56 0.19 7.38
N LEU A 97 7.00 1.35 7.89
CA LEU A 97 6.15 2.43 8.39
C LEU A 97 6.03 3.52 7.33
N PHE A 98 4.85 3.68 6.77
CA PHE A 98 4.52 4.68 5.76
C PHE A 98 3.79 5.88 6.39
N LEU A 99 3.86 7.05 5.74
CA LEU A 99 3.14 8.25 6.15
C LEU A 99 2.29 8.77 4.98
N ASN A 100 0.96 8.71 5.10
CA ASN A 100 -0.05 9.20 4.17
C ASN A 100 -0.06 8.58 2.77
N GLU A 101 1.01 7.93 2.33
CA GLU A 101 1.10 7.34 1.00
C GLU A 101 1.94 6.05 0.98
N VAL A 102 1.71 5.21 -0.03
CA VAL A 102 2.41 3.93 -0.23
C VAL A 102 2.93 3.88 -1.66
N ILE A 103 4.23 4.14 -1.84
CA ILE A 103 4.89 4.09 -3.16
C ILE A 103 4.10 4.91 -4.21
N GLY A 104 3.69 6.13 -3.84
CA GLY A 104 2.93 7.04 -4.68
C GLY A 104 1.40 6.84 -4.66
N PHE A 105 0.88 5.76 -4.08
CA PHE A 105 -0.55 5.60 -3.84
C PHE A 105 -0.96 6.42 -2.61
N GLN A 106 -1.81 7.43 -2.80
CA GLN A 106 -2.23 8.34 -1.74
C GLN A 106 -3.37 7.75 -0.91
N ILE A 107 -3.22 7.78 0.42
CA ILE A 107 -4.28 7.43 1.35
C ILE A 107 -5.15 8.66 1.58
N HIS A 108 -6.43 8.54 1.31
CA HIS A 108 -7.37 9.66 1.44
C HIS A 108 -8.74 9.18 1.98
N LYS A 109 -9.71 10.08 2.05
CA LYS A 109 -11.01 9.83 2.68
C LYS A 109 -11.69 8.56 2.18
N ASP A 110 -11.74 8.33 0.86
CA ASP A 110 -12.45 7.18 0.31
C ASP A 110 -11.73 5.85 0.63
N THR A 111 -10.38 5.84 0.68
CA THR A 111 -9.60 4.70 1.15
C THR A 111 -9.97 4.34 2.58
N ILE A 112 -10.13 5.36 3.45
CA ILE A 112 -10.53 5.16 4.84
C ILE A 112 -11.99 4.67 4.95
N GLU A 113 -12.89 5.17 4.12
CA GLU A 113 -14.31 4.76 4.09
C GLU A 113 -14.52 3.32 3.60
N ARG A 114 -13.59 2.76 2.83
CA ARG A 114 -13.61 1.34 2.41
C ARG A 114 -13.16 0.36 3.49
N ILE A 115 -12.53 0.84 4.57
CA ILE A 115 -12.08 0.00 5.69
C ILE A 115 -13.30 -0.60 6.39
N LYS A 116 -13.30 -1.93 6.55
CA LYS A 116 -14.39 -2.66 7.22
C LYS A 116 -13.95 -3.33 8.52
N GLU A 117 -12.67 -3.63 8.66
CA GLU A 117 -12.13 -4.33 9.82
C GLU A 117 -11.25 -3.40 10.64
N VAL A 118 -11.50 -3.36 11.95
CA VAL A 118 -10.77 -2.57 12.94
C VAL A 118 -10.44 -3.46 14.12
N HIS A 119 -9.19 -3.44 14.55
CA HIS A 119 -8.67 -4.26 15.62
C HIS A 119 -8.03 -3.39 16.71
N ASP A 120 -8.48 -3.54 17.95
CA ASP A 120 -7.98 -2.76 19.09
C ASP A 120 -7.00 -3.56 19.94
N PHE A 121 -5.83 -2.99 20.17
CA PHE A 121 -4.75 -3.55 20.98
C PHE A 121 -4.36 -2.57 22.10
N GLY A 122 -5.31 -2.17 22.94
CA GLY A 122 -5.13 -1.15 23.98
C GLY A 122 -5.09 0.25 23.37
N ASN A 123 -3.95 0.95 23.47
CA ASN A 123 -3.80 2.27 22.85
C ASN A 123 -3.39 2.23 21.36
N PHE A 124 -3.40 1.05 20.74
CA PHE A 124 -3.06 0.88 19.34
C PHE A 124 -4.25 0.30 18.57
N THR A 125 -4.84 1.09 17.68
CA THR A 125 -5.94 0.67 16.80
C THR A 125 -5.39 0.44 15.40
N VAL A 126 -5.57 -0.77 14.88
CA VAL A 126 -5.14 -1.17 13.54
C VAL A 126 -6.36 -1.38 12.66
N LYS A 127 -6.49 -0.57 11.63
CA LYS A 127 -7.51 -0.65 10.58
C LYS A 127 -6.95 -1.48 9.43
N THR A 128 -7.74 -2.37 8.84
CA THR A 128 -7.29 -3.21 7.74
C THR A 128 -7.72 -2.60 6.41
N ALA A 129 -6.76 -2.31 5.52
CA ALA A 129 -7.07 -1.82 4.17
C ALA A 129 -7.98 -2.79 3.43
N SER A 130 -8.90 -2.27 2.60
CA SER A 130 -9.82 -3.12 1.84
C SER A 130 -9.08 -4.00 0.84
N PRO A 131 -9.63 -5.16 0.42
CA PRO A 131 -9.04 -5.99 -0.63
C PRO A 131 -8.77 -5.21 -1.93
N GLU A 132 -9.66 -4.28 -2.30
CA GLU A 132 -9.51 -3.39 -3.45
C GLU A 132 -8.27 -2.49 -3.31
N ASP A 133 -8.10 -1.88 -2.15
CA ASP A 133 -6.96 -0.99 -1.89
C ASP A 133 -5.63 -1.77 -1.85
N ILE A 134 -5.62 -2.95 -1.23
CA ILE A 134 -4.44 -3.83 -1.22
C ILE A 134 -4.06 -4.22 -2.65
N LEU A 135 -5.04 -4.62 -3.48
CA LEU A 135 -4.85 -4.95 -4.89
C LEU A 135 -4.21 -3.79 -5.66
N MET A 136 -4.73 -2.58 -5.48
CA MET A 136 -4.25 -1.38 -6.15
C MET A 136 -2.85 -0.96 -5.68
N MET A 137 -2.55 -1.06 -4.38
CA MET A 137 -1.21 -0.77 -3.85
C MET A 137 -0.17 -1.76 -4.39
N LYS A 138 -0.53 -3.03 -4.61
CA LYS A 138 0.35 -4.03 -5.22
C LYS A 138 0.66 -3.73 -6.68
N ALA A 139 -0.22 -3.07 -7.41
CA ALA A 139 0.05 -2.60 -8.77
C ALA A 139 1.12 -1.48 -8.83
N CYS A 140 1.42 -0.82 -7.70
CA CYS A 140 2.49 0.18 -7.62
C CYS A 140 3.89 -0.45 -7.46
N THR A 141 4.00 -1.77 -7.38
CA THR A 141 5.26 -2.48 -7.15
C THR A 141 5.60 -3.39 -8.33
N GLU A 142 6.89 -3.63 -8.55
CA GLU A 142 7.37 -4.56 -9.58
C GLU A 142 7.72 -5.94 -9.01
N ARG A 143 7.33 -6.23 -7.76
CA ARG A 143 7.70 -7.47 -7.08
C ARG A 143 6.87 -8.65 -7.58
N GLU A 144 7.49 -9.71 -8.04
CA GLU A 144 6.81 -10.92 -8.54
C GLU A 144 5.81 -11.51 -7.54
N ARG A 145 6.19 -11.60 -6.25
CA ARG A 145 5.32 -12.09 -5.18
C ARG A 145 4.02 -11.28 -4.99
N ASP A 146 3.99 -10.02 -5.44
CA ASP A 146 2.80 -9.18 -5.34
C ASP A 146 1.71 -9.62 -6.33
N ARG A 147 2.10 -10.32 -7.42
CA ARG A 147 1.16 -10.97 -8.35
C ARG A 147 0.46 -12.17 -7.71
N ASP A 148 1.20 -13.03 -7.01
CA ASP A 148 0.62 -14.17 -6.27
C ASP A 148 -0.38 -13.70 -5.21
N ASP A 149 0.01 -12.72 -4.41
CA ASP A 149 -0.83 -12.12 -3.38
C ASP A 149 -2.10 -11.48 -3.98
N ALA A 150 -1.97 -10.74 -5.08
CA ALA A 150 -3.09 -10.10 -5.76
C ALA A 150 -4.04 -11.14 -6.39
N ALA A 151 -3.50 -12.19 -6.99
CA ALA A 151 -4.30 -13.29 -7.52
C ALA A 151 -5.12 -13.97 -6.42
N GLU A 152 -4.53 -14.17 -5.24
CA GLU A 152 -5.23 -14.74 -4.08
C GLU A 152 -6.36 -13.83 -3.61
N LEU A 153 -6.15 -12.50 -3.56
CA LEU A 153 -7.19 -11.53 -3.22
C LEU A 153 -8.38 -11.63 -4.17
N VAL A 154 -8.13 -11.62 -5.49
CA VAL A 154 -9.22 -11.66 -6.49
C VAL A 154 -9.96 -13.00 -6.45
N ARG A 155 -9.29 -14.12 -6.16
CA ARG A 155 -9.96 -15.44 -6.01
C ARG A 155 -10.81 -15.52 -4.75
N LYS A 156 -10.36 -14.88 -3.68
CA LYS A 156 -10.99 -15.02 -2.35
C LYS A 156 -12.12 -14.02 -2.10
N PHE A 157 -12.04 -12.84 -2.71
CA PHE A 157 -12.97 -11.75 -2.44
C PHE A 157 -13.74 -11.35 -3.70
N ASN A 158 -14.98 -10.96 -3.49
CA ASN A 158 -15.76 -10.29 -4.54
C ASN A 158 -15.30 -8.82 -4.60
N ILE A 159 -14.34 -8.53 -5.50
CA ILE A 159 -13.77 -7.20 -5.67
C ILE A 159 -14.81 -6.22 -6.23
N ASP A 160 -14.99 -5.08 -5.57
CA ASP A 160 -15.77 -3.97 -6.11
C ASP A 160 -14.95 -3.24 -7.19
N TRP A 161 -15.12 -3.70 -8.44
CA TRP A 161 -14.43 -3.13 -9.59
C TRP A 161 -14.81 -1.66 -9.85
N ASN A 162 -16.01 -1.21 -9.45
CA ASN A 162 -16.38 0.20 -9.54
C ASN A 162 -15.55 1.05 -8.59
N ALA A 163 -15.30 0.56 -7.36
CA ALA A 163 -14.38 1.21 -6.42
C ALA A 163 -12.97 1.30 -7.00
N VAL A 164 -12.47 0.22 -7.60
CA VAL A 164 -11.14 0.17 -8.25
C VAL A 164 -11.03 1.21 -9.38
N ILE A 165 -12.01 1.30 -10.27
CA ILE A 165 -12.02 2.27 -11.37
C ILE A 165 -12.09 3.71 -10.85
N ASN A 166 -13.00 3.98 -9.91
CA ASN A 166 -13.15 5.31 -9.31
C ASN A 166 -11.87 5.77 -8.61
N GLU A 167 -11.25 4.87 -7.83
CA GLU A 167 -10.01 5.15 -7.14
C GLU A 167 -8.87 5.38 -8.13
N SER A 168 -8.75 4.53 -9.16
CA SER A 168 -7.75 4.71 -10.21
C SER A 168 -7.82 6.10 -10.86
N SER A 169 -9.03 6.59 -11.15
CA SER A 169 -9.24 7.94 -11.68
C SER A 169 -8.79 9.04 -10.72
N LYS A 170 -9.02 8.87 -9.40
CA LYS A 170 -8.58 9.83 -8.37
C LYS A 170 -7.08 9.86 -8.24
N GLN A 171 -6.44 8.70 -8.17
CA GLN A 171 -4.99 8.56 -8.03
C GLN A 171 -4.21 9.24 -9.17
N THR A 172 -4.79 9.38 -10.38
CA THR A 172 -4.15 10.16 -11.47
C THR A 172 -3.92 11.61 -11.10
N LYS A 173 -4.68 12.17 -10.16
CA LYS A 173 -4.66 13.59 -9.79
C LYS A 173 -3.91 13.86 -8.50
N ILE A 174 -4.00 12.94 -7.54
CA ILE A 174 -3.45 13.09 -6.19
C ILE A 174 -2.18 12.27 -5.95
N GLY A 175 -1.93 11.24 -6.76
CA GLY A 175 -0.81 10.32 -6.67
C GLY A 175 -0.08 10.17 -8.00
N ILE A 176 0.01 8.94 -8.50
CA ILE A 176 0.71 8.61 -9.75
C ILE A 176 -0.16 8.92 -10.96
N ALA A 177 0.23 9.90 -11.79
CA ALA A 177 -0.53 10.27 -12.98
C ALA A 177 -0.75 9.10 -13.96
N ALA A 178 0.21 8.17 -14.04
CA ALA A 178 0.15 6.97 -14.88
C ALA A 178 -0.51 5.77 -14.17
N PHE A 179 -1.10 5.93 -12.98
CA PHE A 179 -1.63 4.83 -12.19
C PHE A 179 -2.61 3.92 -12.96
N PRO A 180 -3.53 4.42 -13.81
CA PRO A 180 -4.40 3.55 -14.60
C PRO A 180 -3.65 2.63 -15.56
N VAL A 181 -2.49 3.07 -16.09
CA VAL A 181 -1.65 2.23 -16.96
C VAL A 181 -0.98 1.13 -16.15
N LEU A 182 -0.38 1.48 -14.99
CA LEU A 182 0.23 0.49 -14.09
C LEU A 182 -0.79 -0.57 -13.68
N LEU A 183 -2.00 -0.14 -13.32
CA LEU A 183 -3.07 -1.05 -12.91
C LEU A 183 -3.58 -1.89 -14.11
N TYR A 184 -3.68 -1.31 -15.31
CA TYR A 184 -4.02 -2.05 -16.52
C TYR A 184 -3.03 -3.18 -16.81
N ASP A 185 -1.74 -2.87 -16.80
CA ASP A 185 -0.68 -3.87 -17.05
C ASP A 185 -0.72 -4.96 -15.99
N PHE A 186 -0.82 -4.58 -14.73
CA PHE A 186 -0.89 -5.50 -13.59
C PHE A 186 -2.11 -6.43 -13.67
N LEU A 187 -3.31 -5.90 -13.90
CA LEU A 187 -4.54 -6.71 -14.01
C LEU A 187 -4.54 -7.59 -15.26
N THR A 188 -3.94 -7.13 -16.36
CA THR A 188 -3.78 -7.94 -17.57
C THR A 188 -2.85 -9.11 -17.30
N GLU A 189 -1.72 -8.90 -16.67
CA GLU A 189 -0.79 -9.94 -16.25
C GLU A 189 -1.46 -10.97 -15.32
N LEU A 190 -2.24 -10.52 -14.33
CA LEU A 190 -2.97 -11.41 -13.45
C LEU A 190 -3.96 -12.30 -14.20
N ARG A 191 -4.69 -11.75 -15.17
CA ARG A 191 -5.63 -12.51 -15.98
C ARG A 191 -4.94 -13.53 -16.88
N GLU A 192 -3.83 -13.15 -17.51
CA GLU A 192 -3.15 -13.99 -18.52
C GLU A 192 -2.25 -15.04 -17.90
N ASN A 193 -1.49 -14.68 -16.86
CA ASN A 193 -0.47 -15.55 -16.29
C ASN A 193 -0.93 -16.27 -15.01
N PHE A 194 -1.91 -15.72 -14.29
CA PHE A 194 -2.40 -16.29 -13.03
C PHE A 194 -3.82 -16.86 -13.13
N ASN A 195 -4.41 -16.81 -14.33
CA ASN A 195 -5.76 -17.34 -14.61
C ASN A 195 -6.82 -16.84 -13.62
N VAL A 196 -6.83 -15.53 -13.38
CA VAL A 196 -7.76 -14.85 -12.46
C VAL A 196 -8.90 -14.24 -13.27
N ASP A 197 -10.13 -14.36 -12.78
CA ASP A 197 -11.30 -13.80 -13.45
C ASP A 197 -11.40 -12.29 -13.19
N ILE A 198 -10.88 -11.52 -14.15
CA ILE A 198 -10.95 -10.05 -14.16
C ILE A 198 -11.81 -9.62 -15.35
N PRO A 199 -12.93 -8.89 -15.13
CA PRO A 199 -13.83 -8.49 -16.19
C PRO A 199 -13.11 -7.65 -17.27
N LYS A 200 -13.32 -8.00 -18.55
CA LYS A 200 -12.62 -7.33 -19.66
C LYS A 200 -12.97 -5.84 -19.81
N ASN A 201 -14.13 -5.41 -19.34
CA ASN A 201 -14.51 -4.00 -19.37
C ASN A 201 -13.63 -3.16 -18.43
N ILE A 202 -13.15 -3.70 -17.32
CA ILE A 202 -12.31 -2.99 -16.34
C ILE A 202 -11.01 -2.52 -16.99
N THR A 203 -10.31 -3.40 -17.70
CA THR A 203 -9.07 -3.02 -18.38
C THR A 203 -9.29 -1.99 -19.50
N LYS A 204 -10.44 -2.03 -20.18
CA LYS A 204 -10.80 -1.00 -21.17
C LYS A 204 -11.06 0.36 -20.50
N GLU A 205 -11.78 0.38 -19.38
CA GLU A 205 -12.07 1.61 -18.65
C GLU A 205 -10.78 2.26 -18.12
N LEU A 206 -9.82 1.47 -17.63
CA LEU A 206 -8.52 1.97 -17.20
C LEU A 206 -7.77 2.68 -18.33
N LEU A 207 -7.78 2.12 -19.55
CA LEU A 207 -7.16 2.78 -20.70
C LEU A 207 -7.86 4.10 -21.06
N LEU A 208 -9.19 4.16 -21.00
CA LEU A 208 -9.93 5.41 -21.24
C LEU A 208 -9.60 6.48 -20.20
N ILE A 209 -9.42 6.11 -18.93
CA ILE A 209 -8.96 7.04 -17.87
C ILE A 209 -7.55 7.54 -18.18
N ALA A 210 -6.65 6.65 -18.58
CA ALA A 210 -5.27 7.00 -18.94
C ALA A 210 -5.21 7.96 -20.13
N GLU A 211 -5.96 7.70 -21.21
CA GLU A 211 -6.06 8.55 -22.38
C GLU A 211 -6.57 9.95 -22.01
N LYS A 212 -7.67 10.01 -21.26
CA LYS A 212 -8.23 11.29 -20.78
C LYS A 212 -7.20 12.08 -19.97
N ARG A 213 -6.48 11.40 -19.05
CA ARG A 213 -5.46 12.05 -18.24
C ARG A 213 -4.31 12.57 -19.08
N LEU A 214 -3.87 11.80 -20.07
CA LEU A 214 -2.84 12.23 -21.02
C LEU A 214 -3.25 13.49 -21.80
N GLU A 215 -4.49 13.57 -22.26
CA GLU A 215 -5.01 14.77 -22.92
C GLU A 215 -5.04 15.98 -22.00
N GLU A 216 -5.44 15.81 -20.73
CA GLU A 216 -5.42 16.88 -19.73
C GLU A 216 -3.99 17.42 -19.52
N LEU A 217 -3.00 16.51 -19.38
CA LEU A 217 -1.60 16.86 -19.20
C LEU A 217 -1.01 17.55 -20.44
N LYS A 218 -1.38 17.13 -21.65
CA LYS A 218 -1.00 17.81 -22.90
C LYS A 218 -1.50 19.25 -22.93
N LYS A 219 -2.77 19.49 -22.59
CA LYS A 219 -3.37 20.83 -22.55
C LYS A 219 -2.71 21.74 -21.52
N GLN A 220 -2.15 21.17 -20.44
CA GLN A 220 -1.46 21.93 -19.40
C GLN A 220 0.04 22.14 -19.68
N ASP A 221 0.55 21.67 -20.82
CA ASP A 221 2.00 21.66 -21.19
C ASP A 221 2.89 20.99 -20.10
N LYS A 222 2.31 20.04 -19.34
CA LYS A 222 2.97 19.33 -18.25
C LYS A 222 3.60 17.98 -18.68
N LEU A 223 3.60 17.69 -19.98
CA LEU A 223 4.31 16.51 -20.47
C LEU A 223 5.81 16.79 -20.50
N ILE A 224 6.57 15.91 -19.88
CA ILE A 224 8.02 15.89 -20.03
C ILE A 224 8.31 15.64 -21.51
N LYS A 225 8.90 16.63 -22.19
CA LYS A 225 9.42 16.44 -23.54
C LYS A 225 10.59 15.46 -23.41
N VAL A 226 10.40 14.23 -23.85
CA VAL A 226 11.52 13.29 -23.99
C VAL A 226 12.44 13.87 -25.02
N THR A 227 13.52 14.49 -24.58
CA THR A 227 14.63 14.89 -25.47
C THR A 227 15.22 13.61 -26.03
N LYS A 228 15.01 13.39 -27.33
CA LYS A 228 15.72 12.32 -28.04
C LYS A 228 17.22 12.56 -27.83
N TYR A 229 17.86 11.68 -27.09
CA TYR A 229 19.30 11.62 -27.13
C TYR A 229 19.69 11.29 -28.57
N LYS A 230 20.39 12.25 -29.22
CA LYS A 230 21.08 12.04 -30.50
C LYS A 230 22.37 11.32 -30.24
#